data_29494cde45e660ad0580dc2bdc55369f
#
_entry.id   29494cde45e660ad0580dc2bdc55369f
#
_cell.length_a   1.000
_cell.length_b   1.000
_cell.length_c   1.000
_cell.angle_alpha   90.00
_cell.angle_beta   90.00
_cell.angle_gamma   90.00
#
_symmetry.space_group_name_H-M   'P 1'
#
loop_
_entity.id
_entity.type
_entity.pdbx_description
1 polymer ?
#
loop_
_entity_poly.entity_id
_entity_poly.type
_entity_poly.pdbx_seq_one_letter_code
_entity_poly.pdbx_strand_id
1 'polypeptide(L)'
;MSYADTLFINMCRDILENGTSTEGEKVRPHWPDGTPAYTIKRFGVVNRYDLRAEFPIMTLRRTALKSATDEILWIWQQKSNNIHDLHSHIWDEWADEDGSIGKAYGYQLGVKHQYREGMMDQVDRVIYDLKNNPFSRRIMTNIYVHQDLHEMNLYPCAYSMTFNVTQRPGEDRLTLNAILNQRSQDVLAANNWNVVQYAVLIHMLAQVCDMYVGEFVHVIADAHIYDRHVPIIRELIDREPKPAPAFWLNPDIRDFYEFTRNDVRVDHYETGEQIADIPIAI
;
A
#
# COMPACT_ATOMS: atom_id res chain seq x y z
N MET A 1 -15.94 9.96 -12.97
CA MET A 1 -15.24 10.41 -11.74
C MET A 1 -14.70 9.16 -11.07
N SER A 2 -13.42 9.10 -10.78
CA SER A 2 -12.83 7.97 -10.03
C SER A 2 -13.37 7.94 -8.59
N TYR A 3 -13.73 6.75 -8.12
CA TYR A 3 -14.17 6.56 -6.73
C TYR A 3 -12.98 6.69 -5.75
N ALA A 4 -11.78 6.30 -6.19
CA ALA A 4 -10.56 6.49 -5.41
C ALA A 4 -10.30 7.97 -5.08
N ASP A 5 -10.51 8.87 -6.04
CA ASP A 5 -10.41 10.31 -5.79
C ASP A 5 -11.49 10.79 -4.81
N THR A 6 -12.71 10.26 -4.93
CA THR A 6 -13.81 10.60 -4.00
C THR A 6 -13.45 10.24 -2.55
N LEU A 7 -12.91 9.04 -2.33
CA LEU A 7 -12.48 8.59 -1.01
C LEU A 7 -11.33 9.46 -0.48
N PHE A 8 -10.35 9.76 -1.33
CA PHE A 8 -9.22 10.61 -0.96
C PHE A 8 -9.67 12.02 -0.56
N ILE A 9 -10.52 12.67 -1.39
CA ILE A 9 -11.05 14.01 -1.11
C ILE A 9 -11.82 14.02 0.21
N ASN A 10 -12.70 13.05 0.42
CA ASN A 10 -13.49 12.95 1.65
C ASN A 10 -12.61 12.74 2.89
N MET A 11 -11.61 11.87 2.80
CA MET A 11 -10.65 11.65 3.88
C MET A 11 -9.85 12.92 4.19
N CYS A 12 -9.34 13.62 3.17
CA CYS A 12 -8.61 14.88 3.37
C CYS A 12 -9.49 15.97 4.01
N ARG A 13 -10.73 16.12 3.56
CA ARG A 13 -11.69 17.08 4.16
C ARG A 13 -11.97 16.74 5.62
N ASP A 14 -12.23 15.48 5.93
CA ASP A 14 -12.47 15.05 7.31
C ASP A 14 -11.25 15.31 8.21
N ILE A 15 -10.03 15.07 7.72
CA ILE A 15 -8.81 15.37 8.47
C ILE A 15 -8.69 16.88 8.70
N LEU A 16 -8.89 17.72 7.67
CA LEU A 16 -8.74 19.17 7.78
C LEU A 16 -9.80 19.83 8.65
N GLU A 17 -11.04 19.31 8.65
CA GLU A 17 -12.18 19.89 9.36
C GLU A 17 -12.33 19.35 10.79
N ASN A 18 -12.07 18.07 10.99
CA ASN A 18 -12.37 17.35 12.23
C ASN A 18 -11.13 16.68 12.86
N GLY A 19 -9.95 16.85 12.28
CA GLY A 19 -8.71 16.27 12.79
C GLY A 19 -8.18 17.00 14.02
N THR A 20 -7.29 16.31 14.74
CA THR A 20 -6.58 16.86 15.90
C THR A 20 -5.18 17.29 15.48
N SER A 21 -4.78 18.53 15.81
CA SER A 21 -3.43 19.03 15.57
C SER A 21 -2.47 18.50 16.62
N THR A 22 -1.22 18.21 16.20
CA THR A 22 -0.10 17.90 17.09
C THR A 22 0.80 19.11 17.34
N GLU A 23 0.35 20.32 16.98
CA GLU A 23 1.12 21.56 17.21
C GLU A 23 1.40 21.73 18.71
N GLY A 24 2.67 21.96 19.04
CA GLY A 24 3.14 22.09 20.42
C GLY A 24 3.41 20.77 21.15
N GLU A 25 3.08 19.62 20.54
CA GLU A 25 3.46 18.32 21.08
C GLU A 25 4.93 17.97 20.78
N LYS A 26 5.51 17.07 21.55
CA LYS A 26 6.81 16.49 21.25
C LYS A 26 6.63 15.45 20.12
N VAL A 27 6.91 15.84 18.90
CA VAL A 27 6.86 14.96 17.71
C VAL A 27 8.25 14.45 17.34
N ARG A 28 8.32 13.25 16.76
CA ARG A 28 9.58 12.66 16.28
C ARG A 28 9.99 13.25 14.92
N PRO A 29 9.07 13.36 13.92
CA PRO A 29 9.47 13.80 12.59
C PRO A 29 9.87 15.27 12.58
N HIS A 30 10.86 15.58 11.72
CA HIS A 30 11.34 16.93 11.50
C HIS A 30 11.42 17.21 10.01
N TRP A 31 11.29 18.48 9.66
CA TRP A 31 11.57 18.95 8.31
C TRP A 31 13.09 19.01 8.07
N PRO A 32 13.57 19.08 6.81
CA PRO A 32 15.00 19.17 6.51
C PRO A 32 15.73 20.35 7.16
N ASP A 33 15.00 21.41 7.53
CA ASP A 33 15.53 22.58 8.26
C ASP A 33 15.61 22.37 9.78
N GLY A 34 15.28 21.17 10.27
CA GLY A 34 15.31 20.79 11.69
C GLY A 34 14.09 21.24 12.50
N THR A 35 13.11 21.92 11.89
CA THR A 35 11.89 22.28 12.60
C THR A 35 10.96 21.06 12.77
N PRO A 36 10.20 20.98 13.90
CA PRO A 36 9.24 19.90 14.08
C PRO A 36 8.21 19.83 12.94
N ALA A 37 7.93 18.63 12.45
CA ALA A 37 6.90 18.41 11.45
C ALA A 37 5.59 18.03 12.15
N TYR A 38 4.73 19.03 12.35
CA TYR A 38 3.42 18.84 12.99
C TYR A 38 2.41 18.29 11.99
N THR A 39 1.38 17.64 12.51
CA THR A 39 0.31 17.04 11.69
C THR A 39 -1.07 17.44 12.19
N ILE A 40 -2.04 17.38 11.27
CA ILE A 40 -3.46 17.25 11.59
C ILE A 40 -3.84 15.81 11.29
N LYS A 41 -4.45 15.09 12.22
CA LYS A 41 -4.69 13.65 12.11
C LYS A 41 -6.08 13.21 12.50
N ARG A 42 -6.54 12.11 11.88
CA ARG A 42 -7.75 11.37 12.24
C ARG A 42 -7.40 9.94 12.64
N PHE A 43 -8.04 9.47 13.70
CA PHE A 43 -7.90 8.11 14.18
C PHE A 43 -8.97 7.20 13.53
N GLY A 44 -8.53 6.04 13.04
CA GLY A 44 -9.43 4.96 12.64
C GLY A 44 -10.16 5.19 11.30
N VAL A 45 -9.45 5.70 10.28
CA VAL A 45 -10.01 5.87 8.93
C VAL A 45 -10.09 4.52 8.22
N VAL A 46 -11.22 4.26 7.54
CA VAL A 46 -11.45 3.04 6.75
C VAL A 46 -11.94 3.43 5.36
N ASN A 47 -11.13 3.12 4.36
CA ASN A 47 -11.48 3.27 2.95
C ASN A 47 -11.76 1.90 2.33
N ARG A 48 -12.79 1.81 1.48
CA ARG A 48 -13.21 0.57 0.82
C ARG A 48 -13.21 0.77 -0.69
N TYR A 49 -12.49 -0.09 -1.41
CA TYR A 49 -12.36 -0.06 -2.86
C TYR A 49 -12.93 -1.35 -3.44
N ASP A 50 -13.89 -1.25 -4.35
CA ASP A 50 -14.35 -2.39 -5.15
C ASP A 50 -13.44 -2.53 -6.37
N LEU A 51 -12.51 -3.48 -6.30
CA LEU A 51 -11.50 -3.71 -7.36
C LEU A 51 -12.11 -4.28 -8.66
N ARG A 52 -13.37 -4.73 -8.63
CA ARG A 52 -14.10 -5.10 -9.85
C ARG A 52 -14.66 -3.89 -10.58
N ALA A 53 -15.05 -2.88 -9.83
CA ALA A 53 -15.65 -1.67 -10.40
C ALA A 53 -14.59 -0.78 -11.06
N GLU A 54 -13.45 -0.58 -10.38
CA GLU A 54 -12.34 0.23 -10.88
C GLU A 54 -11.03 -0.12 -10.19
N PHE A 55 -9.92 0.18 -10.86
CA PHE A 55 -8.60 0.15 -10.24
C PHE A 55 -8.38 1.46 -9.47
N PRO A 56 -8.02 1.41 -8.16
CA PRO A 56 -8.04 2.58 -7.29
C PRO A 56 -6.75 3.43 -7.43
N ILE A 57 -6.52 3.98 -8.59
CA ILE A 57 -5.44 4.92 -8.86
C ILE A 57 -5.99 6.35 -8.89
N MET A 58 -5.30 7.27 -8.19
CA MET A 58 -5.69 8.68 -8.16
C MET A 58 -5.57 9.34 -9.53
N THR A 59 -6.53 10.23 -9.87
CA THR A 59 -6.48 11.06 -11.08
C THR A 59 -6.21 12.54 -10.80
N LEU A 60 -6.31 13.00 -9.55
CA LEU A 60 -6.03 14.39 -9.17
C LEU A 60 -4.57 14.81 -9.43
N ARG A 61 -3.66 13.86 -9.33
CA ARG A 61 -2.26 13.94 -9.79
C ARG A 61 -1.78 12.53 -10.18
N ARG A 62 -0.72 12.46 -10.97
CA ARG A 62 -0.21 11.18 -11.43
C ARG A 62 0.45 10.37 -10.31
N THR A 63 0.10 9.10 -10.22
CA THR A 63 0.80 8.09 -9.42
C THR A 63 1.69 7.24 -10.34
N ALA A 64 2.94 7.04 -9.97
CA ALA A 64 3.91 6.27 -10.78
C ALA A 64 3.68 4.76 -10.60
N LEU A 65 2.70 4.19 -11.33
CA LEU A 65 2.29 2.78 -11.24
C LEU A 65 3.47 1.81 -11.33
N LYS A 66 4.40 2.02 -12.28
CA LYS A 66 5.54 1.10 -12.45
C LYS A 66 6.46 1.08 -11.24
N SER A 67 6.73 2.23 -10.62
CA SER A 67 7.57 2.30 -9.42
C SER A 67 6.85 1.73 -8.20
N ALA A 68 5.54 1.98 -8.08
CA ALA A 68 4.74 1.38 -7.02
C ALA A 68 4.66 -0.15 -7.16
N THR A 69 4.55 -0.66 -8.39
CA THR A 69 4.59 -2.11 -8.67
C THR A 69 5.97 -2.70 -8.36
N ASP A 70 7.04 -2.02 -8.75
CA ASP A 70 8.41 -2.45 -8.48
C ASP A 70 8.66 -2.62 -6.98
N GLU A 71 8.23 -1.65 -6.18
CA GLU A 71 8.38 -1.69 -4.73
C GLU A 71 7.54 -2.81 -4.08
N ILE A 72 6.30 -3.01 -4.49
CA ILE A 72 5.50 -4.09 -3.89
C ILE A 72 6.07 -5.48 -4.26
N LEU A 73 6.67 -5.64 -5.45
CA LEU A 73 7.39 -6.85 -5.84
C LEU A 73 8.70 -7.00 -5.05
N TRP A 74 9.43 -5.90 -4.82
CA TRP A 74 10.62 -5.90 -3.95
C TRP A 74 10.29 -6.40 -2.55
N ILE A 75 9.16 -5.95 -1.96
CA ILE A 75 8.71 -6.35 -0.62
C ILE A 75 8.18 -7.80 -0.62
N TRP A 76 7.26 -8.15 -1.54
CA TRP A 76 6.49 -9.40 -1.45
C TRP A 76 7.08 -10.56 -2.25
N GLN A 77 7.69 -10.28 -3.40
CA GLN A 77 8.21 -11.32 -4.29
C GLN A 77 9.69 -11.58 -4.01
N GLN A 78 10.51 -10.53 -4.05
CA GLN A 78 11.95 -10.64 -3.77
C GLN A 78 12.22 -10.81 -2.28
N LYS A 79 11.32 -10.33 -1.41
CA LYS A 79 11.46 -10.37 0.06
C LYS A 79 12.78 -9.73 0.50
N SER A 80 13.18 -8.69 -0.23
CA SER A 80 14.42 -7.97 0.00
C SER A 80 14.26 -6.85 1.01
N ASN A 81 15.35 -6.50 1.66
CA ASN A 81 15.51 -5.32 2.51
C ASN A 81 16.69 -4.46 2.04
N ASN A 82 17.21 -4.70 0.84
CA ASN A 82 18.32 -3.94 0.26
C ASN A 82 17.81 -3.06 -0.89
N ILE A 83 18.08 -1.76 -0.82
CA ILE A 83 17.62 -0.77 -1.82
C ILE A 83 18.27 -0.95 -3.20
N HIS A 84 19.40 -1.65 -3.29
CA HIS A 84 20.06 -1.95 -4.57
C HIS A 84 19.25 -2.92 -5.44
N ASP A 85 18.29 -3.63 -4.85
CA ASP A 85 17.34 -4.50 -5.57
C ASP A 85 16.12 -3.73 -6.08
N LEU A 86 15.98 -2.42 -5.74
CA LEU A 86 14.88 -1.56 -6.12
C LEU A 86 15.33 -0.54 -7.18
N HIS A 87 14.47 -0.27 -8.17
CA HIS A 87 14.81 0.67 -9.24
C HIS A 87 14.52 2.14 -8.89
N SER A 88 13.82 2.40 -7.80
CA SER A 88 13.50 3.77 -7.34
C SER A 88 14.33 4.15 -6.13
N HIS A 89 14.47 5.46 -5.89
CA HIS A 89 15.24 6.03 -4.78
C HIS A 89 14.40 6.42 -3.57
N ILE A 90 13.18 5.90 -3.47
CA ILE A 90 12.22 6.31 -2.43
C ILE A 90 12.58 5.80 -1.03
N TRP A 91 13.54 4.89 -0.92
CA TRP A 91 14.00 4.30 0.34
C TRP A 91 15.38 4.75 0.77
N ASP A 92 16.07 5.59 -0.03
CA ASP A 92 17.46 6.00 0.21
C ASP A 92 17.67 6.63 1.60
N GLU A 93 16.71 7.44 2.08
CA GLU A 93 16.77 8.11 3.39
C GLU A 93 16.74 7.14 4.59
N TRP A 94 16.29 5.90 4.39
CA TRP A 94 16.19 4.90 5.45
C TRP A 94 17.19 3.75 5.30
N ALA A 95 18.02 3.77 4.27
CA ALA A 95 19.05 2.77 4.06
C ALA A 95 20.32 3.11 4.85
N ASP A 96 21.00 2.07 5.35
CA ASP A 96 22.36 2.19 5.87
C ASP A 96 23.41 2.25 4.74
N GLU A 97 24.69 2.29 5.13
CA GLU A 97 25.82 2.37 4.19
C GLU A 97 25.89 1.18 3.23
N ASP A 98 25.36 0.01 3.63
CA ASP A 98 25.30 -1.21 2.82
C ASP A 98 24.01 -1.28 1.96
N GLY A 99 23.17 -0.27 2.03
CA GLY A 99 21.89 -0.21 1.31
C GLY A 99 20.78 -1.01 1.97
N SER A 100 20.95 -1.45 3.22
CA SER A 100 19.93 -2.20 3.96
C SER A 100 18.97 -1.27 4.73
N ILE A 101 17.70 -1.62 4.77
CA ILE A 101 16.69 -1.01 5.67
C ILE A 101 16.50 -1.82 6.96
N GLY A 102 17.44 -2.70 7.27
CA GLY A 102 17.38 -3.58 8.42
C GLY A 102 16.37 -4.73 8.27
N LYS A 103 15.93 -5.31 9.37
CA LYS A 103 14.97 -6.43 9.38
C LYS A 103 13.52 -6.01 9.09
N ALA A 104 13.31 -5.02 8.23
CA ALA A 104 12.01 -4.45 7.93
C ALA A 104 11.39 -5.02 6.64
N TYR A 105 10.10 -4.84 6.47
CA TYR A 105 9.30 -5.13 5.27
C TYR A 105 9.58 -6.50 4.63
N GLY A 106 10.24 -6.56 3.48
CA GLY A 106 10.51 -7.79 2.73
C GLY A 106 11.25 -8.84 3.55
N TYR A 107 12.20 -8.42 4.39
CA TYR A 107 12.91 -9.33 5.29
C TYR A 107 11.93 -10.15 6.13
N GLN A 108 10.95 -9.51 6.78
CA GLN A 108 9.99 -10.19 7.64
C GLN A 108 9.06 -11.14 6.87
N LEU A 109 8.72 -10.81 5.63
CA LEU A 109 7.93 -11.70 4.78
C LEU A 109 8.72 -12.95 4.39
N GLY A 110 10.04 -12.82 4.20
CA GLY A 110 10.93 -13.90 3.78
C GLY A 110 11.38 -14.86 4.88
N VAL A 111 11.17 -14.50 6.15
CA VAL A 111 11.51 -15.40 7.27
C VAL A 111 10.71 -16.69 7.17
N LYS A 112 11.41 -17.84 7.18
CA LYS A 112 10.78 -19.15 7.11
C LYS A 112 10.23 -19.56 8.48
N HIS A 113 8.98 -20.00 8.50
CA HIS A 113 8.29 -20.49 9.68
C HIS A 113 7.88 -21.96 9.52
N GLN A 114 7.87 -22.72 10.63
CA GLN A 114 7.40 -24.09 10.62
C GLN A 114 5.86 -24.14 10.70
N TYR A 115 5.24 -24.65 9.66
CA TYR A 115 3.82 -24.98 9.61
C TYR A 115 3.63 -26.50 9.65
N ARG A 116 2.40 -26.99 9.75
CA ARG A 116 2.11 -28.42 9.68
C ARG A 116 2.51 -29.04 8.33
N GLU A 117 2.37 -28.26 7.27
CA GLU A 117 2.63 -28.63 5.88
C GLU A 117 4.11 -28.50 5.49
N GLY A 118 4.95 -27.93 6.35
CA GLY A 118 6.38 -27.73 6.11
C GLY A 118 6.87 -26.32 6.41
N MET A 119 8.11 -26.05 5.99
CA MET A 119 8.74 -24.72 6.12
C MET A 119 8.29 -23.82 4.98
N MET A 120 7.68 -22.71 5.30
CA MET A 120 7.27 -21.67 4.34
C MET A 120 7.52 -20.28 4.93
N ASP A 121 7.76 -19.30 4.08
CA ASP A 121 7.64 -17.90 4.48
C ASP A 121 6.16 -17.44 4.43
N GLN A 122 5.93 -16.20 4.83
CA GLN A 122 4.55 -15.70 4.93
C GLN A 122 3.86 -15.57 3.56
N VAL A 123 4.59 -15.25 2.49
CA VAL A 123 4.03 -15.11 1.13
C VAL A 123 3.67 -16.49 0.56
N ASP A 124 4.59 -17.45 0.66
CA ASP A 124 4.33 -18.84 0.24
C ASP A 124 3.14 -19.43 1.02
N ARG A 125 3.05 -19.11 2.32
CA ARG A 125 1.92 -19.55 3.15
C ARG A 125 0.59 -18.96 2.70
N VAL A 126 0.53 -17.68 2.37
CA VAL A 126 -0.68 -17.02 1.85
C VAL A 126 -1.11 -17.69 0.54
N ILE A 127 -0.19 -17.87 -0.41
CA ILE A 127 -0.50 -18.50 -1.70
C ILE A 127 -0.95 -19.93 -1.51
N TYR A 128 -0.28 -20.70 -0.64
CA TYR A 128 -0.67 -22.06 -0.31
C TYR A 128 -2.11 -22.13 0.25
N ASP A 129 -2.44 -21.30 1.23
CA ASP A 129 -3.76 -21.30 1.85
C ASP A 129 -4.85 -20.83 0.89
N LEU A 130 -4.61 -19.82 0.07
CA LEU A 130 -5.56 -19.38 -0.96
C LEU A 130 -5.89 -20.49 -1.96
N LYS A 131 -4.91 -21.32 -2.34
CA LYS A 131 -5.10 -22.44 -3.27
C LYS A 131 -5.71 -23.67 -2.64
N ASN A 132 -5.35 -24.01 -1.38
CA ASN A 132 -5.68 -25.27 -0.77
C ASN A 132 -6.75 -25.19 0.34
N ASN A 133 -6.93 -24.02 0.93
CA ASN A 133 -7.85 -23.78 2.05
C ASN A 133 -8.46 -22.38 2.00
N PRO A 134 -9.08 -21.99 0.86
CA PRO A 134 -9.46 -20.59 0.58
C PRO A 134 -10.43 -19.99 1.60
N PHE A 135 -11.30 -20.78 2.22
CA PHE A 135 -12.26 -20.30 3.23
C PHE A 135 -11.67 -20.20 4.65
N SER A 136 -10.36 -20.40 4.81
CA SER A 136 -9.68 -20.18 6.08
C SER A 136 -9.76 -18.72 6.51
N ARG A 137 -10.05 -18.49 7.80
CA ARG A 137 -10.01 -17.15 8.43
C ARG A 137 -8.64 -16.81 9.00
N ARG A 138 -7.59 -17.54 8.58
CA ARG A 138 -6.22 -17.44 9.11
C ARG A 138 -5.21 -17.04 8.04
N ILE A 139 -5.68 -16.60 6.87
CA ILE A 139 -4.83 -16.18 5.76
C ILE A 139 -4.43 -14.76 6.00
N MET A 140 -3.21 -14.56 6.49
CA MET A 140 -2.70 -13.22 6.81
C MET A 140 -1.18 -13.17 6.86
N THR A 141 -0.66 -11.95 6.73
CA THR A 141 0.74 -11.63 7.00
C THR A 141 0.86 -10.61 8.13
N ASN A 142 1.98 -10.61 8.84
CA ASN A 142 2.32 -9.59 9.81
C ASN A 142 3.83 -9.36 9.79
N ILE A 143 4.22 -8.12 9.54
CA ILE A 143 5.63 -7.73 9.45
C ILE A 143 6.07 -6.78 10.58
N TYR A 144 5.17 -6.47 11.53
CA TYR A 144 5.51 -5.72 12.73
C TYR A 144 5.92 -6.68 13.84
N VAL A 145 7.19 -7.08 13.83
CA VAL A 145 7.74 -8.10 14.72
C VAL A 145 8.52 -7.41 15.84
N HIS A 146 7.94 -7.38 17.06
CA HIS A 146 8.51 -6.67 18.19
C HIS A 146 9.93 -7.09 18.56
N GLN A 147 10.28 -8.36 18.36
CA GLN A 147 11.61 -8.87 18.61
C GLN A 147 12.68 -8.19 17.78
N ASP A 148 12.34 -7.80 16.55
CA ASP A 148 13.27 -7.27 15.54
C ASP A 148 13.18 -5.74 15.35
N LEU A 149 12.29 -5.03 16.08
CA LEU A 149 12.08 -3.58 15.89
C LEU A 149 13.37 -2.77 16.04
N HIS A 150 14.27 -3.17 16.95
CA HIS A 150 15.53 -2.48 17.20
C HIS A 150 16.55 -2.62 16.04
N GLU A 151 16.30 -3.56 15.10
CA GLU A 151 17.09 -3.78 13.90
C GLU A 151 16.37 -3.28 12.63
N MET A 152 15.29 -2.50 12.76
CA MET A 152 14.55 -1.88 11.66
C MET A 152 14.87 -0.39 11.57
N ASN A 153 15.34 0.07 10.42
CA ASN A 153 15.61 1.50 10.19
C ASN A 153 14.31 2.30 10.07
N LEU A 154 13.24 1.66 9.58
CA LEU A 154 11.88 2.20 9.58
C LEU A 154 10.89 1.11 10.03
N TYR A 155 10.12 1.40 11.08
CA TYR A 155 9.06 0.51 11.53
C TYR A 155 7.93 0.43 10.49
N PRO A 156 7.47 -0.77 10.10
CA PRO A 156 6.46 -0.91 9.06
C PRO A 156 5.20 -0.10 9.34
N CYS A 157 4.81 0.76 8.40
CA CYS A 157 3.56 1.51 8.43
C CYS A 157 2.40 0.61 7.98
N ALA A 158 2.49 0.03 6.80
CA ALA A 158 1.62 -1.02 6.28
C ALA A 158 2.12 -2.37 6.84
N TYR A 159 1.53 -2.83 7.93
CA TYR A 159 2.16 -3.88 8.74
C TYR A 159 1.48 -5.25 8.65
N SER A 160 0.26 -5.33 8.14
CA SER A 160 -0.49 -6.59 8.10
C SER A 160 -1.48 -6.59 6.94
N MET A 161 -1.52 -7.71 6.21
CA MET A 161 -2.58 -8.04 5.25
C MET A 161 -3.39 -9.21 5.79
N THR A 162 -4.72 -9.10 5.70
CA THR A 162 -5.65 -10.21 5.97
C THR A 162 -6.45 -10.47 4.72
N PHE A 163 -6.53 -11.75 4.32
CA PHE A 163 -7.26 -12.17 3.13
C PHE A 163 -8.50 -12.97 3.53
N ASN A 164 -9.57 -12.75 2.77
CA ASN A 164 -10.83 -13.48 2.93
C ASN A 164 -11.39 -13.82 1.55
N VAL A 165 -11.86 -15.05 1.41
CA VAL A 165 -12.41 -15.55 0.16
C VAL A 165 -13.91 -15.77 0.32
N THR A 166 -14.67 -15.29 -0.66
CA THR A 166 -16.13 -15.45 -0.71
C THR A 166 -16.55 -16.15 -2.00
N GLN A 167 -17.66 -16.89 -1.93
CA GLN A 167 -18.36 -17.42 -3.10
C GLN A 167 -19.59 -16.57 -3.35
N ARG A 168 -19.66 -15.92 -4.50
CA ARG A 168 -20.86 -15.19 -4.91
C ARG A 168 -21.82 -16.10 -5.66
N PRO A 169 -23.14 -16.01 -5.42
CA PRO A 169 -24.12 -16.84 -6.13
C PRO A 169 -24.01 -16.66 -7.65
N GLY A 170 -23.95 -17.77 -8.39
CA GLY A 170 -23.90 -17.79 -9.86
C GLY A 170 -22.53 -17.52 -10.48
N GLU A 171 -21.49 -17.29 -9.69
CA GLU A 171 -20.13 -17.15 -10.19
C GLU A 171 -19.42 -18.51 -10.23
N ASP A 172 -18.59 -18.70 -11.26
CA ASP A 172 -17.82 -19.93 -11.51
C ASP A 172 -16.50 -19.97 -10.71
N ARG A 173 -16.03 -18.82 -10.23
CA ARG A 173 -14.80 -18.67 -9.45
C ARG A 173 -15.07 -17.99 -8.11
N LEU A 174 -14.18 -18.24 -7.16
CA LEU A 174 -14.16 -17.57 -5.87
C LEU A 174 -13.72 -16.11 -6.02
N THR A 175 -14.03 -15.29 -5.01
CA THR A 175 -13.67 -13.88 -4.95
C THR A 175 -12.69 -13.62 -3.80
N LEU A 176 -11.53 -13.04 -4.10
CA LEU A 176 -10.52 -12.64 -3.14
C LEU A 176 -10.79 -11.22 -2.63
N ASN A 177 -10.98 -11.08 -1.33
CA ASN A 177 -11.05 -9.80 -0.63
C ASN A 177 -9.81 -9.65 0.27
N ALA A 178 -9.41 -8.41 0.56
CA ALA A 178 -8.26 -8.17 1.42
C ALA A 178 -8.44 -6.92 2.29
N ILE A 179 -7.85 -6.97 3.49
CA ILE A 179 -7.71 -5.84 4.39
C ILE A 179 -6.23 -5.51 4.54
N LEU A 180 -5.83 -4.28 4.28
CA LEU A 180 -4.56 -3.72 4.67
C LEU A 180 -4.72 -2.97 5.99
N ASN A 181 -3.95 -3.36 7.01
CA ASN A 181 -3.85 -2.63 8.26
C ASN A 181 -2.59 -1.76 8.24
N GLN A 182 -2.79 -0.46 8.44
CA GLN A 182 -1.74 0.54 8.45
C GLN A 182 -1.79 1.34 9.76
N ARG A 183 -0.66 1.41 10.49
CA ARG A 183 -0.59 2.13 11.77
C ARG A 183 -0.45 3.63 11.60
N SER A 184 0.10 4.08 10.46
CA SER A 184 0.43 5.48 10.20
C SER A 184 0.45 5.73 8.70
N GLN A 185 -0.15 6.83 8.24
CA GLN A 185 -0.30 7.18 6.84
C GLN A 185 -0.09 8.67 6.61
N ASP A 186 1.03 9.04 5.98
CA ASP A 186 1.13 10.35 5.31
C ASP A 186 0.18 10.36 4.11
N VAL A 187 -0.88 11.13 4.23
CA VAL A 187 -1.97 11.14 3.24
C VAL A 187 -1.52 11.73 1.91
N LEU A 188 -0.67 12.76 1.92
CA LEU A 188 -0.19 13.36 0.67
C LEU A 188 0.87 12.48 -0.01
N ALA A 189 1.93 12.11 0.70
CA ALA A 189 3.07 11.46 0.08
C ALA A 189 2.81 9.97 -0.20
N ALA A 190 2.16 9.24 0.73
CA ALA A 190 2.15 7.78 0.70
C ALA A 190 0.79 7.13 0.42
N ASN A 191 -0.36 7.79 0.70
CA ASN A 191 -1.66 7.12 0.59
C ASN A 191 -1.93 6.52 -0.80
N ASN A 192 -1.80 7.33 -1.84
CA ASN A 192 -2.09 6.87 -3.21
C ASN A 192 -1.11 5.80 -3.70
N TRP A 193 0.12 5.89 -3.24
CA TRP A 193 1.16 4.93 -3.51
C TRP A 193 0.82 3.57 -2.90
N ASN A 194 0.52 3.53 -1.61
CA ASN A 194 0.17 2.29 -0.92
C ASN A 194 -1.13 1.67 -1.46
N VAL A 195 -2.16 2.47 -1.74
CA VAL A 195 -3.42 1.97 -2.32
C VAL A 195 -3.14 1.26 -3.65
N VAL A 196 -2.35 1.86 -4.53
CA VAL A 196 -1.98 1.26 -5.83
C VAL A 196 -1.17 -0.02 -5.65
N GLN A 197 -0.15 -0.01 -4.77
CA GLN A 197 0.69 -1.17 -4.49
C GLN A 197 -0.13 -2.38 -4.07
N TYR A 198 -0.98 -2.21 -3.07
CA TYR A 198 -1.75 -3.32 -2.52
C TYR A 198 -2.91 -3.73 -3.42
N ALA A 199 -3.48 -2.83 -4.21
CA ALA A 199 -4.43 -3.19 -5.26
C ALA A 199 -3.77 -4.09 -6.33
N VAL A 200 -2.57 -3.73 -6.81
CA VAL A 200 -1.78 -4.57 -7.74
C VAL A 200 -1.50 -5.94 -7.13
N LEU A 201 -1.05 -6.00 -5.88
CA LEU A 201 -0.78 -7.25 -5.17
C LEU A 201 -2.02 -8.15 -5.12
N ILE A 202 -3.20 -7.58 -4.78
CA ILE A 202 -4.46 -8.34 -4.71
C ILE A 202 -4.83 -8.89 -6.09
N HIS A 203 -4.68 -8.11 -7.16
CA HIS A 203 -4.91 -8.58 -8.53
C HIS A 203 -3.97 -9.73 -8.91
N MET A 204 -2.68 -9.64 -8.58
CA MET A 204 -1.70 -10.70 -8.85
C MET A 204 -2.05 -11.98 -8.09
N LEU A 205 -2.34 -11.89 -6.78
CA LEU A 205 -2.72 -13.03 -5.96
C LEU A 205 -4.03 -13.68 -6.43
N ALA A 206 -5.04 -12.88 -6.79
CA ALA A 206 -6.29 -13.38 -7.33
C ALA A 206 -6.06 -14.16 -8.63
N GLN A 207 -5.24 -13.62 -9.55
CA GLN A 207 -4.95 -14.28 -10.83
C GLN A 207 -4.22 -15.62 -10.65
N VAL A 208 -3.17 -15.69 -9.82
CA VAL A 208 -2.41 -16.92 -9.63
C VAL A 208 -3.16 -17.99 -8.82
N CYS A 209 -4.23 -17.58 -8.13
CA CYS A 209 -5.13 -18.48 -7.40
C CYS A 209 -6.44 -18.76 -8.15
N ASP A 210 -6.58 -18.32 -9.40
CA ASP A 210 -7.78 -18.44 -10.24
C ASP A 210 -9.05 -17.90 -9.56
N MET A 211 -8.95 -16.70 -9.01
CA MET A 211 -10.04 -16.01 -8.32
C MET A 211 -10.38 -14.70 -9.02
N TYR A 212 -11.61 -14.22 -8.82
CA TYR A 212 -11.95 -12.82 -9.08
C TYR A 212 -11.39 -11.93 -7.98
N VAL A 213 -11.03 -10.69 -8.31
CA VAL A 213 -10.77 -9.67 -7.30
C VAL A 213 -12.09 -9.24 -6.66
N GLY A 214 -12.04 -8.83 -5.42
CA GLY A 214 -13.20 -8.35 -4.66
C GLY A 214 -12.96 -6.99 -4.04
N GLU A 215 -13.23 -6.88 -2.76
CA GLU A 215 -13.07 -5.66 -2.00
C GLU A 215 -11.66 -5.54 -1.41
N PHE A 216 -11.06 -4.37 -1.57
CA PHE A 216 -9.86 -3.95 -0.84
C PHE A 216 -10.26 -2.95 0.24
N VAL A 217 -10.03 -3.30 1.50
CA VAL A 217 -10.29 -2.45 2.66
C VAL A 217 -8.98 -1.93 3.21
N HIS A 218 -8.80 -0.62 3.25
CA HIS A 218 -7.62 0.04 3.81
C HIS A 218 -7.99 0.64 5.17
N VAL A 219 -7.46 0.07 6.24
CA VAL A 219 -7.67 0.48 7.63
C VAL A 219 -6.44 1.25 8.10
N ILE A 220 -6.63 2.49 8.48
CA ILE A 220 -5.55 3.41 8.87
C ILE A 220 -5.79 3.86 10.30
N ALA A 221 -4.89 3.52 11.22
CA ALA A 221 -5.02 3.95 12.62
C ALA A 221 -4.75 5.45 12.78
N ASP A 222 -3.70 5.97 12.15
CA ASP A 222 -3.34 7.41 12.18
C ASP A 222 -3.21 7.91 10.74
N ALA A 223 -4.27 8.54 10.22
CA ALA A 223 -4.26 9.20 8.92
C ALA A 223 -3.97 10.69 9.12
N HIS A 224 -2.85 11.19 8.58
CA HIS A 224 -2.40 12.54 8.87
C HIS A 224 -1.96 13.33 7.66
N ILE A 225 -2.11 14.65 7.77
CA ILE A 225 -1.60 15.66 6.84
C ILE A 225 -0.59 16.51 7.61
N TYR A 226 0.66 16.53 7.14
CA TYR A 226 1.68 17.41 7.71
C TYR A 226 1.34 18.88 7.48
N ASP A 227 1.80 19.74 8.38
CA ASP A 227 1.55 21.20 8.36
C ASP A 227 1.95 21.83 7.02
N ARG A 228 3.12 21.48 6.46
CA ARG A 228 3.56 21.97 5.13
C ARG A 228 2.82 21.34 3.97
N HIS A 229 2.10 20.25 4.19
CA HIS A 229 1.26 19.61 3.18
C HIS A 229 -0.14 20.23 3.08
N VAL A 230 -0.60 20.96 4.10
CA VAL A 230 -1.96 21.52 4.15
C VAL A 230 -2.31 22.38 2.93
N PRO A 231 -1.45 23.32 2.49
CA PRO A 231 -1.75 24.13 1.29
C PRO A 231 -1.87 23.28 0.03
N ILE A 232 -1.00 22.25 -0.12
CA ILE A 232 -0.97 21.34 -1.26
C ILE A 232 -2.23 20.49 -1.28
N ILE A 233 -2.64 19.94 -0.13
CA ILE A 233 -3.87 19.15 -0.01
C ILE A 233 -5.09 19.98 -0.35
N ARG A 234 -5.19 21.24 0.12
CA ARG A 234 -6.30 22.13 -0.21
C ARG A 234 -6.43 22.35 -1.72
N GLU A 235 -5.33 22.62 -2.40
CA GLU A 235 -5.31 22.74 -3.86
C GLU A 235 -5.72 21.42 -4.52
N LEU A 236 -5.18 20.29 -4.05
CA LEU A 236 -5.39 18.99 -4.66
C LEU A 236 -6.86 18.51 -4.58
N ILE A 237 -7.52 18.73 -3.43
CA ILE A 237 -8.92 18.32 -3.23
C ILE A 237 -9.94 19.23 -3.95
N ASP A 238 -9.52 20.39 -4.44
CA ASP A 238 -10.34 21.30 -5.25
C ASP A 238 -10.24 20.99 -6.76
N ARG A 239 -9.32 20.10 -7.17
CA ARG A 239 -9.19 19.67 -8.55
C ARG A 239 -10.36 18.79 -8.98
N GLU A 240 -10.69 18.84 -10.28
CA GLU A 240 -11.73 17.99 -10.87
C GLU A 240 -11.19 16.58 -11.12
N PRO A 241 -11.77 15.52 -10.49
CA PRO A 241 -11.40 14.14 -10.77
C PRO A 241 -11.70 13.74 -12.21
N LYS A 242 -10.82 12.92 -12.81
CA LYS A 242 -11.00 12.33 -14.13
C LYS A 242 -11.65 10.94 -14.01
N PRO A 243 -12.08 10.32 -15.12
CA PRO A 243 -12.51 8.92 -15.12
C PRO A 243 -11.39 7.99 -14.65
N ALA A 244 -11.76 6.92 -13.94
CA ALA A 244 -10.81 5.88 -13.58
C ALA A 244 -10.26 5.22 -14.84
N PRO A 245 -8.92 4.97 -14.94
CA PRO A 245 -8.34 4.29 -16.08
C PRO A 245 -8.66 2.80 -16.08
N ALA A 246 -8.55 2.16 -17.24
CA ALA A 246 -8.65 0.72 -17.35
C ALA A 246 -7.35 0.05 -16.86
N PHE A 247 -7.47 -0.87 -15.92
CA PHE A 247 -6.34 -1.64 -15.41
C PHE A 247 -6.13 -2.91 -16.24
N TRP A 248 -4.87 -3.22 -16.53
CA TRP A 248 -4.48 -4.45 -17.20
C TRP A 248 -3.33 -5.13 -16.45
N LEU A 249 -3.50 -6.42 -16.22
CA LEU A 249 -2.48 -7.33 -15.71
C LEU A 249 -2.23 -8.40 -16.77
N ASN A 250 -0.97 -8.75 -17.01
CA ASN A 250 -0.59 -9.76 -18.01
C ASN A 250 -1.29 -11.10 -17.69
N PRO A 251 -2.25 -11.54 -18.53
CA PRO A 251 -3.05 -12.74 -18.23
C PRO A 251 -2.28 -14.06 -18.39
N ASP A 252 -1.09 -14.04 -18.98
CA ASP A 252 -0.31 -15.26 -19.26
C ASP A 252 0.48 -15.73 -18.03
N ILE A 253 0.70 -14.85 -17.04
CA ILE A 253 1.44 -15.17 -15.82
C ILE A 253 0.58 -16.00 -14.87
N ARG A 254 1.11 -17.14 -14.43
CA ARG A 254 0.43 -18.09 -13.53
C ARG A 254 1.18 -18.36 -12.23
N ASP A 255 2.42 -17.90 -12.13
CA ASP A 255 3.21 -17.94 -10.91
C ASP A 255 3.44 -16.52 -10.39
N PHE A 256 3.20 -16.31 -9.07
CA PHE A 256 3.41 -15.01 -8.43
C PHE A 256 4.85 -14.49 -8.60
N TYR A 257 5.81 -15.40 -8.64
CA TYR A 257 7.23 -15.08 -8.74
C TYR A 257 7.71 -14.74 -10.16
N GLU A 258 6.86 -14.87 -11.17
CA GLU A 258 7.16 -14.50 -12.56
C GLU A 258 6.72 -13.07 -12.92
N PHE A 259 5.88 -12.43 -12.10
CA PHE A 259 5.48 -11.05 -12.36
C PHE A 259 6.65 -10.08 -12.31
N THR A 260 6.62 -9.12 -13.23
CA THR A 260 7.52 -7.97 -13.27
C THR A 260 6.72 -6.66 -13.27
N ARG A 261 7.39 -5.54 -13.05
CA ARG A 261 6.74 -4.22 -13.15
C ARG A 261 6.21 -3.87 -14.55
N ASN A 262 6.57 -4.65 -15.58
CA ASN A 262 6.10 -4.44 -16.95
C ASN A 262 4.81 -5.22 -17.27
N ASP A 263 4.40 -6.13 -16.39
CA ASP A 263 3.19 -6.93 -16.52
C ASP A 263 1.93 -6.20 -16.03
N VAL A 264 2.08 -4.94 -15.64
CA VAL A 264 1.02 -4.07 -15.11
C VAL A 264 0.97 -2.77 -15.89
N ARG A 265 -0.22 -2.35 -16.31
CA ARG A 265 -0.44 -1.03 -16.90
C ARG A 265 -1.84 -0.51 -16.63
N VAL A 266 -2.01 0.77 -16.82
CA VAL A 266 -3.31 1.44 -16.90
C VAL A 266 -3.42 2.13 -18.26
N ASP A 267 -4.56 1.93 -18.92
CA ASP A 267 -4.86 2.53 -20.22
C ASP A 267 -5.82 3.71 -19.99
N HIS A 268 -5.68 4.76 -20.81
CA HIS A 268 -6.49 6.00 -20.70
C HIS A 268 -6.34 6.72 -19.35
N TYR A 269 -5.12 6.76 -18.82
CA TYR A 269 -4.83 7.40 -17.54
C TYR A 269 -4.60 8.91 -17.72
N GLU A 270 -5.68 9.67 -17.56
CA GLU A 270 -5.65 11.14 -17.54
C GLU A 270 -5.55 11.64 -16.10
N THR A 271 -4.74 12.67 -15.86
CA THR A 271 -4.54 13.22 -14.52
C THR A 271 -4.50 14.74 -14.53
N GLY A 272 -4.74 15.34 -13.38
CA GLY A 272 -4.37 16.72 -13.13
C GLY A 272 -2.85 16.92 -13.20
N GLU A 273 -2.42 18.19 -13.12
CA GLU A 273 -1.01 18.55 -13.13
C GLU A 273 -0.24 17.91 -11.98
N GLN A 274 1.02 17.52 -12.27
CA GLN A 274 1.89 16.97 -11.24
C GLN A 274 2.31 18.06 -10.25
N ILE A 275 2.37 17.69 -8.99
CA ILE A 275 2.90 18.54 -7.93
C ILE A 275 4.37 18.17 -7.75
N ALA A 276 5.24 19.12 -8.01
CA ALA A 276 6.68 18.99 -7.77
C ALA A 276 7.02 19.33 -6.31
N ASP A 277 8.19 18.90 -5.87
CA ASP A 277 8.84 19.33 -4.64
C ASP A 277 7.97 19.18 -3.37
N ILE A 278 7.27 18.06 -3.25
CA ILE A 278 6.53 17.75 -2.01
C ILE A 278 7.57 17.56 -0.89
N PRO A 279 7.53 18.40 0.17
CA PRO A 279 8.47 18.27 1.27
C PRO A 279 8.25 16.94 2.02
N ILE A 280 9.34 16.30 2.42
CA ILE A 280 9.30 15.05 3.19
C ILE A 280 9.76 15.33 4.62
N ALA A 281 9.00 14.84 5.60
CA ALA A 281 9.36 14.85 7.00
C ALA A 281 10.06 13.52 7.36
N ILE A 282 11.18 13.59 8.09
CA ILE A 282 12.04 12.44 8.43
C ILE A 282 11.99 12.18 9.93
#